data_b021264c6b722f806bf3b93cc7898af5
#
_entry.id   b021264c6b722f806bf3b93cc7898af5
#
_cell.length_a   1.000
_cell.length_b   1.000
_cell.length_c   1.000
_cell.angle_alpha   90.00
_cell.angle_beta   90.00
_cell.angle_gamma   90.00
#
_symmetry.space_group_name_H-M   'P 1'
#
loop_
_entity.id
_entity.type
_entity.pdbx_description
1 polymer ?
#
loop_
_entity_poly.entity_id
_entity_poly.type
_entity_poly.pdbx_seq_one_letter_code
_entity_poly.pdbx_strand_id
1 'polypeptide(L)'
;TTQAQLFSLTDFLQLDDVITKVECFDISHTTGDKCIAACVALSQDGFDKNQYRRFNISGITPGDDYAAIGQAVRRHYSRAVEEGKKLPDVVVIDGGKGQLRIAKECMNKLGLSNIPVIGIAKGLGRKSGEEKIFLNLQKQPLAKEQHSPAIYLLQVVRDEAHRFAITGHRAKKRKTLLKSDLESIEGIGPAKKKN
;
A
#
# COMPACT_ATOMS: atom_id res chain seq x y z
N THR A 1 18.04 13.81 -0.23
CA THR A 1 17.04 14.04 -1.29
C THR A 1 16.35 12.73 -1.69
N THR A 2 15.17 12.83 -2.22
CA THR A 2 14.41 11.65 -2.72
C THR A 2 15.21 10.91 -3.82
N GLN A 3 15.84 11.63 -4.70
CA GLN A 3 16.68 11.04 -5.77
C GLN A 3 17.84 10.23 -5.20
N ALA A 4 18.52 10.74 -4.19
CA ALA A 4 19.62 10.04 -3.53
C ALA A 4 19.14 8.76 -2.82
N GLN A 5 17.96 8.82 -2.18
CA GLN A 5 17.34 7.66 -1.54
C GLN A 5 16.91 6.59 -2.56
N LEU A 6 16.36 6.98 -3.69
CA LEU A 6 16.00 6.07 -4.78
C LEU A 6 17.25 5.42 -5.39
N PHE A 7 18.33 6.17 -5.53
CA PHE A 7 19.61 5.61 -5.97
C PHE A 7 20.13 4.57 -4.98
N SER A 8 20.10 4.89 -3.68
CA SER A 8 20.48 3.95 -2.63
C SER A 8 19.63 2.67 -2.64
N LEU A 9 18.31 2.79 -2.87
CA LEU A 9 17.43 1.64 -3.00
C LEU A 9 17.75 0.80 -4.24
N THR A 10 18.07 1.45 -5.35
CA THR A 10 18.51 0.78 -6.59
C THR A 10 19.74 -0.09 -6.34
N ASP A 11 20.73 0.47 -5.66
CA ASP A 11 21.97 -0.24 -5.29
C ASP A 11 21.70 -1.37 -4.29
N PHE A 12 20.89 -1.11 -3.26
CA PHE A 12 20.47 -2.12 -2.27
C PHE A 12 19.80 -3.34 -2.91
N LEU A 13 18.97 -3.12 -3.93
CA LEU A 13 18.28 -4.17 -4.67
C LEU A 13 19.09 -4.74 -5.84
N GLN A 14 20.28 -4.21 -6.09
CA GLN A 14 21.15 -4.63 -7.18
C GLN A 14 20.47 -4.57 -8.56
N LEU A 15 19.72 -3.49 -8.80
CA LEU A 15 19.04 -3.25 -10.06
C LEU A 15 19.97 -2.51 -11.04
N ASP A 16 19.84 -2.82 -12.32
CA ASP A 16 20.66 -2.19 -13.37
C ASP A 16 20.22 -0.76 -13.65
N ASP A 17 18.93 -0.49 -13.63
CA ASP A 17 18.34 0.82 -13.90
C ASP A 17 17.92 1.53 -12.62
N VAL A 18 18.13 2.84 -12.56
CA VAL A 18 17.74 3.65 -11.40
C VAL A 18 16.22 3.65 -11.23
N ILE A 19 15.78 3.38 -10.02
CA ILE A 19 14.36 3.43 -9.64
C ILE A 19 13.85 4.86 -9.77
N THR A 20 12.76 5.05 -10.51
CA THR A 20 12.09 6.34 -10.69
C THR A 20 10.69 6.36 -10.09
N LYS A 21 10.09 5.20 -9.84
CA LYS A 21 8.75 5.07 -9.26
C LYS A 21 8.66 3.88 -8.31
N VAL A 22 8.17 4.16 -7.11
CA VAL A 22 7.88 3.17 -6.06
C VAL A 22 6.40 3.26 -5.70
N GLU A 23 5.73 2.13 -5.59
CA GLU A 23 4.38 2.07 -5.04
C GLU A 23 4.35 1.20 -3.79
N CYS A 24 3.54 1.58 -2.79
CA CYS A 24 3.42 0.87 -1.52
C CYS A 24 1.96 0.61 -1.19
N PHE A 25 1.65 -0.63 -0.82
CA PHE A 25 0.32 -1.07 -0.40
C PHE A 25 0.25 -1.29 1.11
N ASP A 26 -0.84 -0.86 1.70
CA ASP A 26 -1.21 -1.13 3.09
C ASP A 26 -2.66 -1.61 3.18
N ILE A 27 -2.92 -2.56 4.06
CA ILE A 27 -4.26 -3.04 4.38
C ILE A 27 -4.67 -2.48 5.73
N SER A 28 -5.87 -1.90 5.78
CA SER A 28 -6.44 -1.33 7.00
C SER A 28 -7.84 -1.87 7.24
N HIS A 29 -8.10 -2.26 8.48
CA HIS A 29 -9.41 -2.72 8.93
C HIS A 29 -10.08 -1.66 9.79
N THR A 30 -11.39 -1.46 9.59
CA THR A 30 -12.21 -0.63 10.46
C THR A 30 -13.13 -1.48 11.33
N THR A 31 -13.69 -0.84 12.36
CA THR A 31 -14.83 -1.39 13.09
C THR A 31 -15.98 -1.70 12.14
N GLY A 32 -16.55 -2.92 12.22
CA GLY A 32 -17.64 -3.37 11.35
C GLY A 32 -17.16 -4.11 10.09
N ASP A 33 -16.05 -4.83 10.17
CA ASP A 33 -15.52 -5.76 9.16
C ASP A 33 -15.23 -5.13 7.79
N LYS A 34 -15.06 -3.81 7.73
CA LYS A 34 -14.69 -3.11 6.48
C LYS A 34 -13.19 -3.13 6.32
N CYS A 35 -12.74 -3.58 5.15
CA CYS A 35 -11.34 -3.62 4.77
C CYS A 35 -11.09 -2.64 3.63
N ILE A 36 -10.05 -1.81 3.77
CA ILE A 36 -9.57 -0.90 2.73
C ILE A 36 -8.11 -1.16 2.48
N ALA A 37 -7.75 -1.31 1.22
CA ALA A 37 -6.36 -1.25 0.80
C ALA A 37 -6.03 0.16 0.30
N ALA A 38 -4.85 0.64 0.64
CA ALA A 38 -4.31 1.90 0.16
C ALA A 38 -3.07 1.63 -0.69
N CYS A 39 -2.90 2.40 -1.77
CA CYS A 39 -1.69 2.42 -2.57
C CYS A 39 -1.22 3.86 -2.69
N VAL A 40 0.04 4.11 -2.34
CA VAL A 40 0.71 5.39 -2.51
C VAL A 40 1.81 5.26 -3.55
N ALA A 41 2.16 6.37 -4.18
CA ALA A 41 3.18 6.43 -5.21
C ALA A 41 4.23 7.49 -4.89
N LEU A 42 5.50 7.12 -5.03
CA LEU A 42 6.65 8.00 -4.88
C LEU A 42 7.42 8.07 -6.20
N SER A 43 7.70 9.28 -6.65
CA SER A 43 8.57 9.54 -7.79
C SER A 43 9.86 10.24 -7.36
N GLN A 44 10.72 10.57 -8.31
CA GLN A 44 11.93 11.34 -8.06
C GLN A 44 11.65 12.73 -7.44
N ASP A 45 10.47 13.29 -7.69
CA ASP A 45 10.04 14.58 -7.20
C ASP A 45 9.28 14.51 -5.86
N GLY A 46 9.17 13.33 -5.28
CA GLY A 46 8.45 13.06 -4.05
C GLY A 46 7.16 12.29 -4.26
N PHE A 47 6.28 12.33 -3.27
CA PHE A 47 4.99 11.64 -3.35
C PHE A 47 4.07 12.30 -4.38
N ASP A 48 3.51 11.47 -5.26
CA ASP A 48 2.53 11.87 -6.27
C ASP A 48 1.11 11.46 -5.84
N LYS A 49 0.43 12.37 -5.17
CA LYS A 49 -0.91 12.12 -4.60
C LYS A 49 -1.98 11.85 -5.68
N ASN A 50 -1.77 12.30 -6.91
CA ASN A 50 -2.68 12.02 -8.02
C ASN A 50 -2.71 10.53 -8.39
N GLN A 51 -1.66 9.79 -8.06
CA GLN A 51 -1.55 8.36 -8.29
C GLN A 51 -1.94 7.52 -7.08
N TYR A 52 -2.35 8.14 -5.96
CA TYR A 52 -2.84 7.41 -4.80
C TYR A 52 -4.18 6.75 -5.11
N ARG A 53 -4.38 5.53 -4.60
CA ARG A 53 -5.62 4.77 -4.79
C ARG A 53 -6.06 4.13 -3.48
N ARG A 54 -7.38 4.06 -3.29
CA ARG A 54 -8.01 3.25 -2.25
C ARG A 54 -8.88 2.20 -2.90
N PHE A 55 -8.86 1.01 -2.32
CA PHE A 55 -9.66 -0.12 -2.78
C PHE A 55 -10.57 -0.55 -1.63
N ASN A 56 -11.89 -0.54 -1.86
CA ASN A 56 -12.82 -1.21 -0.96
C ASN A 56 -12.69 -2.70 -1.22
N ILE A 57 -12.21 -3.44 -0.23
CA ILE A 57 -12.03 -4.88 -0.31
C ILE A 57 -13.32 -5.55 0.11
N SER A 58 -13.80 -6.52 -0.67
CA SER A 58 -15.04 -7.24 -0.42
C SER A 58 -14.92 -8.70 -0.84
N GLY A 59 -15.84 -9.55 -0.34
CA GLY A 59 -15.87 -10.95 -0.69
C GLY A 59 -14.74 -11.78 -0.09
N ILE A 60 -14.13 -11.31 0.98
CA ILE A 60 -13.09 -12.03 1.73
C ILE A 60 -13.57 -12.35 3.14
N THR A 61 -12.94 -13.34 3.78
CA THR A 61 -13.12 -13.58 5.21
C THR A 61 -12.60 -12.38 6.00
N PRO A 62 -13.34 -11.86 7.00
CA PRO A 62 -12.86 -10.77 7.85
C PRO A 62 -11.50 -11.10 8.47
N GLY A 63 -10.56 -10.13 8.37
CA GLY A 63 -9.19 -10.28 8.88
C GLY A 63 -8.24 -11.05 7.96
N ASP A 64 -8.69 -11.51 6.80
CA ASP A 64 -7.82 -12.18 5.82
C ASP A 64 -7.01 -11.17 5.02
N ASP A 65 -5.87 -10.75 5.58
CA ASP A 65 -4.96 -9.79 4.96
C ASP A 65 -4.33 -10.31 3.67
N TYR A 66 -4.16 -11.62 3.54
CA TYR A 66 -3.61 -12.22 2.33
C TYR A 66 -4.57 -12.07 1.15
N ALA A 67 -5.83 -12.39 1.35
CA ALA A 67 -6.87 -12.19 0.34
C ALA A 67 -7.04 -10.71 -0.01
N ALA A 68 -6.95 -9.83 0.99
CA ALA A 68 -7.04 -8.38 0.80
C ALA A 68 -5.90 -7.84 -0.07
N ILE A 69 -4.66 -8.18 0.21
CA ILE A 69 -3.50 -7.81 -0.61
C ILE A 69 -3.63 -8.36 -2.02
N GLY A 70 -4.02 -9.61 -2.17
CA GLY A 70 -4.21 -10.23 -3.49
C GLY A 70 -5.26 -9.49 -4.33
N GLN A 71 -6.38 -9.12 -3.72
CA GLN A 71 -7.43 -8.37 -4.42
C GLN A 71 -6.94 -6.97 -4.84
N ALA A 72 -6.27 -6.25 -3.96
CA ALA A 72 -5.79 -4.90 -4.21
C ALA A 72 -4.73 -4.88 -5.33
N VAL A 73 -3.72 -5.73 -5.23
CA VAL A 73 -2.61 -5.82 -6.21
C VAL A 73 -3.15 -6.21 -7.59
N ARG A 74 -4.00 -7.23 -7.65
CA ARG A 74 -4.62 -7.67 -8.91
C ARG A 74 -5.45 -6.56 -9.56
N ARG A 75 -6.32 -5.91 -8.81
CA ARG A 75 -7.18 -4.83 -9.32
C ARG A 75 -6.36 -3.66 -9.84
N HIS A 76 -5.36 -3.24 -9.06
CA HIS A 76 -4.54 -2.09 -9.41
C HIS A 76 -3.72 -2.32 -10.67
N TYR A 77 -3.00 -3.43 -10.75
CA TYR A 77 -2.10 -3.69 -11.88
C TYR A 77 -2.79 -4.24 -13.11
N SER A 78 -3.89 -4.98 -12.98
CA SER A 78 -4.73 -5.32 -14.14
C SER A 78 -5.19 -4.06 -14.87
N ARG A 79 -5.69 -3.08 -14.11
CA ARG A 79 -6.13 -1.82 -14.66
C ARG A 79 -4.98 -1.00 -15.25
N ALA A 80 -3.85 -0.94 -14.57
CA ALA A 80 -2.67 -0.23 -15.07
C ALA A 80 -2.18 -0.79 -16.40
N VAL A 81 -2.14 -2.12 -16.55
CA VAL A 81 -1.76 -2.78 -17.80
C VAL A 81 -2.79 -2.49 -18.90
N GLU A 82 -4.08 -2.62 -18.61
CA GLU A 82 -5.16 -2.36 -19.58
C GLU A 82 -5.14 -0.91 -20.08
N GLU A 83 -4.89 0.05 -19.19
CA GLU A 83 -4.87 1.48 -19.51
C GLU A 83 -3.52 1.98 -20.04
N GLY A 84 -2.51 1.12 -20.14
CA GLY A 84 -1.16 1.48 -20.58
C GLY A 84 -0.45 2.49 -19.67
N LYS A 85 -0.76 2.48 -18.37
CA LYS A 85 -0.13 3.38 -17.39
C LYS A 85 1.28 2.94 -17.07
N LYS A 86 2.11 3.92 -16.67
CA LYS A 86 3.47 3.64 -16.20
C LYS A 86 3.41 2.77 -14.94
N LEU A 87 4.06 1.61 -15.01
CA LEU A 87 4.21 0.69 -13.89
C LEU A 87 5.32 1.15 -12.96
N PRO A 88 5.29 0.78 -11.66
CA PRO A 88 6.39 1.06 -10.75
C PRO A 88 7.61 0.21 -11.08
N ASP A 89 8.77 0.69 -10.67
CA ASP A 89 10.03 -0.07 -10.73
C ASP A 89 10.17 -1.01 -9.53
N VAL A 90 9.48 -0.70 -8.43
CA VAL A 90 9.45 -1.50 -7.19
C VAL A 90 8.07 -1.39 -6.54
N VAL A 91 7.57 -2.51 -6.05
CA VAL A 91 6.35 -2.58 -5.24
C VAL A 91 6.73 -2.93 -3.81
N VAL A 92 6.25 -2.14 -2.86
CA VAL A 92 6.44 -2.37 -1.42
C VAL A 92 5.12 -2.80 -0.79
N ILE A 93 5.15 -3.85 0.00
CA ILE A 93 4.00 -4.36 0.74
C ILE A 93 4.24 -4.13 2.23
N ASP A 94 3.33 -3.41 2.89
CA ASP A 94 3.31 -3.33 4.34
C ASP A 94 2.78 -4.63 4.91
N GLY A 95 3.68 -5.53 5.17
CA GLY A 95 3.37 -6.88 5.62
C GLY A 95 4.57 -7.79 5.59
N GLY A 96 4.38 -8.97 6.14
CA GLY A 96 5.42 -9.98 6.24
C GLY A 96 5.48 -10.90 5.00
N LYS A 97 6.12 -12.01 5.21
CA LYS A 97 6.42 -13.02 4.20
C LYS A 97 5.18 -13.56 3.47
N GLY A 98 4.06 -13.74 4.20
CA GLY A 98 2.82 -14.26 3.62
C GLY A 98 2.19 -13.29 2.64
N GLN A 99 2.07 -12.02 3.00
CA GLN A 99 1.57 -10.96 2.11
C GLN A 99 2.48 -10.78 0.91
N LEU A 100 3.80 -10.82 1.11
CA LEU A 100 4.78 -10.75 0.03
C LEU A 100 4.58 -11.87 -0.99
N ARG A 101 4.39 -13.11 -0.53
CA ARG A 101 4.14 -14.27 -1.40
C ARG A 101 2.91 -14.06 -2.27
N ILE A 102 1.81 -13.64 -1.67
CA ILE A 102 0.55 -13.39 -2.41
C ILE A 102 0.72 -12.27 -3.44
N ALA A 103 1.36 -11.17 -3.08
CA ALA A 103 1.62 -10.07 -4.01
C ALA A 103 2.48 -10.52 -5.19
N LYS A 104 3.53 -11.30 -4.96
CA LYS A 104 4.37 -11.87 -6.02
C LYS A 104 3.59 -12.80 -6.94
N GLU A 105 2.76 -13.67 -6.40
CA GLU A 105 1.91 -14.57 -7.19
C GLU A 105 0.98 -13.77 -8.12
N CYS A 106 0.37 -12.70 -7.62
CA CYS A 106 -0.47 -11.81 -8.42
C CYS A 106 0.32 -11.13 -9.54
N MET A 107 1.50 -10.61 -9.24
CA MET A 107 2.37 -9.97 -10.24
C MET A 107 2.80 -10.96 -11.32
N ASN A 108 3.17 -12.18 -10.93
CA ASN A 108 3.55 -13.23 -11.88
C ASN A 108 2.39 -13.60 -12.83
N LYS A 109 1.18 -13.73 -12.31
CA LYS A 109 -0.02 -14.01 -13.11
C LYS A 109 -0.36 -12.91 -14.12
N LEU A 110 0.02 -11.68 -13.82
CA LEU A 110 -0.15 -10.52 -14.71
C LEU A 110 1.00 -10.33 -15.71
N GLY A 111 1.99 -11.22 -15.70
CA GLY A 111 3.18 -11.08 -16.53
C GLY A 111 4.16 -10.01 -16.06
N LEU A 112 4.10 -9.62 -14.80
CA LEU A 112 4.91 -8.54 -14.19
C LEU A 112 5.97 -9.09 -13.22
N SER A 113 6.45 -10.30 -13.44
CA SER A 113 7.44 -10.97 -12.57
C SER A 113 8.81 -10.25 -12.53
N ASN A 114 9.08 -9.39 -13.50
CA ASN A 114 10.29 -8.57 -13.56
C ASN A 114 10.29 -7.38 -12.59
N ILE A 115 9.15 -7.02 -12.00
CA ILE A 115 9.06 -5.94 -11.01
C ILE A 115 9.36 -6.51 -9.61
N PRO A 116 10.42 -6.06 -8.94
CA PRO A 116 10.71 -6.47 -7.57
C PRO A 116 9.58 -6.14 -6.62
N VAL A 117 9.23 -7.07 -5.73
CA VAL A 117 8.27 -6.88 -4.66
C VAL A 117 8.98 -7.09 -3.32
N ILE A 118 8.84 -6.13 -2.42
CA ILE A 118 9.48 -6.11 -1.11
C ILE A 118 8.41 -6.11 -0.03
N GLY A 119 8.56 -6.97 0.96
CA GLY A 119 7.76 -6.88 2.19
C GLY A 119 8.52 -6.12 3.28
N ILE A 120 7.84 -5.21 3.95
CA ILE A 120 8.35 -4.53 5.13
C ILE A 120 7.37 -4.75 6.28
N ALA A 121 7.84 -5.37 7.36
CA ALA A 121 7.03 -5.67 8.53
C ALA A 121 7.67 -5.11 9.79
N LYS A 122 6.85 -4.68 10.76
CA LYS A 122 7.34 -4.29 12.08
C LYS A 122 7.86 -5.52 12.82
N GLY A 123 8.97 -5.34 13.55
CA GLY A 123 9.50 -6.37 14.44
C GLY A 123 8.55 -6.67 15.62
N LEU A 124 8.83 -7.74 16.36
CA LEU A 124 8.01 -8.21 17.48
C LEU A 124 7.75 -7.14 18.57
N GLY A 125 8.67 -6.22 18.78
CA GLY A 125 8.55 -5.12 19.75
C GLY A 125 7.74 -3.91 19.30
N ARG A 126 7.30 -3.86 18.06
CA ARG A 126 6.60 -2.73 17.42
C ARG A 126 7.30 -1.37 17.59
N LYS A 127 8.59 -1.39 17.92
CA LYS A 127 9.39 -0.16 18.07
C LYS A 127 9.84 0.33 16.70
N SER A 128 9.88 1.64 16.55
CA SER A 128 10.49 2.27 15.38
C SER A 128 11.95 1.79 15.26
N GLY A 129 12.36 1.37 14.06
CA GLY A 129 13.70 0.86 13.81
C GLY A 129 13.84 -0.66 13.89
N GLU A 130 12.80 -1.41 14.31
CA GLU A 130 12.80 -2.89 14.35
C GLU A 130 12.08 -3.53 13.16
N GLU A 131 11.94 -2.82 12.04
CA GLU A 131 11.30 -3.35 10.85
C GLU A 131 12.12 -4.48 10.22
N LYS A 132 11.44 -5.49 9.70
CA LYS A 132 12.01 -6.60 8.93
C LYS A 132 11.70 -6.41 7.46
N ILE A 133 12.72 -6.60 6.62
CA ILE A 133 12.61 -6.47 5.17
C ILE A 133 12.72 -7.85 4.54
N PHE A 134 11.75 -8.19 3.73
CA PHE A 134 11.67 -9.47 3.03
C PHE A 134 11.84 -9.26 1.53
N LEU A 135 12.82 -9.95 0.95
CA LEU A 135 13.00 -10.10 -0.48
C LEU A 135 12.80 -11.56 -0.86
N ASN A 136 12.27 -11.82 -2.05
CA ASN A 136 12.28 -13.14 -2.68
C ASN A 136 11.86 -14.32 -1.79
N LEU A 137 10.91 -14.16 -0.87
CA LEU A 137 10.41 -15.22 0.02
C LEU A 137 11.50 -15.90 0.89
N GLN A 138 12.55 -15.21 1.21
CA GLN A 138 13.59 -15.73 2.10
C GLN A 138 13.00 -16.10 3.46
N LYS A 139 13.52 -17.18 4.06
CA LYS A 139 13.07 -17.62 5.40
C LYS A 139 13.43 -16.62 6.49
N GLN A 140 14.54 -15.93 6.31
CA GLN A 140 15.04 -14.90 7.22
C GLN A 140 14.91 -13.53 6.58
N PRO A 141 14.48 -12.49 7.33
CA PRO A 141 14.53 -11.13 6.83
C PRO A 141 15.98 -10.69 6.63
N LEU A 142 16.20 -9.76 5.69
CA LEU A 142 17.52 -9.17 5.52
C LEU A 142 17.92 -8.38 6.77
N ALA A 143 19.21 -8.48 7.14
CA ALA A 143 19.77 -7.63 8.15
C ALA A 143 19.74 -6.16 7.68
N LYS A 144 19.28 -5.28 8.57
CA LYS A 144 19.34 -3.85 8.30
C LYS A 144 20.75 -3.34 8.53
N GLU A 145 21.26 -2.58 7.59
CA GLU A 145 22.28 -1.59 7.91
C GLU A 145 21.58 -0.40 8.56
N GLN A 146 21.82 -0.16 9.84
CA GLN A 146 21.31 1.01 10.54
C GLN A 146 21.76 2.26 9.77
N HIS A 147 20.82 3.16 9.47
CA HIS A 147 21.04 4.41 8.77
C HIS A 147 21.20 4.35 7.24
N SER A 148 20.88 3.23 6.59
CA SER A 148 20.83 3.20 5.13
C SER A 148 19.74 4.12 4.58
N PRO A 149 20.03 5.00 3.61
CA PRO A 149 19.00 5.82 2.96
C PRO A 149 17.92 4.98 2.28
N ALA A 150 18.24 3.79 1.79
CA ALA A 150 17.30 2.84 1.22
C ALA A 150 16.27 2.36 2.26
N ILE A 151 16.74 1.96 3.44
CA ILE A 151 15.87 1.51 4.54
C ILE A 151 14.97 2.65 5.02
N TYR A 152 15.53 3.84 5.17
CA TYR A 152 14.76 5.03 5.53
C TYR A 152 13.65 5.31 4.52
N LEU A 153 13.94 5.21 3.22
CA LEU A 153 12.95 5.41 2.17
C LEU A 153 11.81 4.38 2.26
N LEU A 154 12.13 3.11 2.50
CA LEU A 154 11.12 2.06 2.67
C LEU A 154 10.21 2.34 3.88
N GLN A 155 10.77 2.84 4.98
CA GLN A 155 9.99 3.26 6.14
C GLN A 155 9.07 4.45 5.82
N VAL A 156 9.58 5.43 5.09
CA VAL A 156 8.81 6.63 4.69
C VAL A 156 7.63 6.27 3.80
N VAL A 157 7.81 5.43 2.79
CA VAL A 157 6.70 5.02 1.91
C VAL A 157 5.68 4.15 2.63
N ARG A 158 6.13 3.28 3.54
CA ARG A 158 5.24 2.49 4.41
C ARG A 158 4.39 3.39 5.30
N ASP A 159 5.01 4.34 5.97
CA ASP A 159 4.32 5.26 6.88
C ASP A 159 3.29 6.11 6.11
N GLU A 160 3.61 6.53 4.90
CA GLU A 160 2.67 7.27 4.04
C GLU A 160 1.49 6.41 3.61
N ALA A 161 1.72 5.15 3.21
CA ALA A 161 0.64 4.22 2.87
C ALA A 161 -0.30 4.00 4.06
N HIS A 162 0.26 3.82 5.25
CA HIS A 162 -0.49 3.67 6.49
C HIS A 162 -1.31 4.92 6.83
N ARG A 163 -0.69 6.10 6.75
CA ARG A 163 -1.37 7.39 6.95
C ARG A 163 -2.54 7.55 5.98
N PHE A 164 -2.33 7.27 4.71
CA PHE A 164 -3.36 7.39 3.68
C PHE A 164 -4.53 6.42 3.90
N ALA A 165 -4.25 5.18 4.30
CA ALA A 165 -5.26 4.19 4.64
C ALA A 165 -6.15 4.66 5.80
N ILE A 166 -5.56 5.14 6.89
CA ILE A 166 -6.28 5.64 8.08
C ILE A 166 -7.11 6.89 7.73
N THR A 167 -6.58 7.82 6.94
CA THR A 167 -7.28 9.03 6.51
C THR A 167 -8.54 8.68 5.72
N GLY A 168 -8.50 7.65 4.88
CA GLY A 168 -9.65 7.14 4.16
C GLY A 168 -10.76 6.63 5.09
N HIS A 169 -10.41 5.93 6.15
CA HIS A 169 -11.36 5.46 7.15
C HIS A 169 -12.05 6.62 7.88
N ARG A 170 -11.31 7.61 8.33
CA ARG A 170 -11.84 8.79 9.02
C ARG A 170 -12.83 9.56 8.15
N ALA A 171 -12.50 9.79 6.89
CA ALA A 171 -13.37 10.48 5.93
C ALA A 171 -14.70 9.71 5.71
N LYS A 172 -14.62 8.39 5.58
CA LYS A 172 -15.79 7.53 5.41
C LYS A 172 -16.69 7.54 6.64
N LYS A 173 -16.11 7.44 7.85
CA LYS A 173 -16.83 7.52 9.12
C LYS A 173 -17.57 8.86 9.27
N ARG A 174 -16.88 9.97 8.99
CA ARG A 174 -17.50 11.32 9.03
C ARG A 174 -18.67 11.45 8.06
N LYS A 175 -18.53 10.94 6.84
CA LYS A 175 -19.60 10.95 5.83
C LYS A 175 -20.83 10.14 6.28
N THR A 176 -20.61 9.00 6.93
CA THR A 176 -21.69 8.16 7.45
C THR A 176 -22.42 8.83 8.62
N LEU A 177 -21.68 9.46 9.54
CA LEU A 177 -22.26 10.22 10.65
C LEU A 177 -23.11 11.39 10.16
N LEU A 178 -22.57 12.21 9.25
CA LEU A 178 -23.31 13.33 8.66
C LEU A 178 -24.58 12.87 7.94
N LYS A 179 -24.53 11.73 7.26
CA LYS A 179 -25.72 11.16 6.61
C LYS A 179 -26.76 10.72 7.65
N SER A 180 -26.34 10.08 8.74
CA SER A 180 -27.21 9.67 9.83
C SER A 180 -27.86 10.87 10.52
N ASP A 181 -27.07 11.92 10.80
CA ASP A 181 -27.59 13.15 11.42
C ASP A 181 -28.62 13.84 10.53
N LEU A 182 -28.37 13.91 9.21
CA LEU A 182 -29.33 14.46 8.25
C LEU A 182 -30.62 13.63 8.16
N GLU A 183 -30.53 12.30 8.34
CA GLU A 183 -31.67 11.42 8.32
C GLU A 183 -32.52 11.51 9.61
N SER A 184 -31.93 11.93 10.71
CA SER A 184 -32.63 12.11 12.01
C SER A 184 -33.39 13.42 12.09
N ILE A 185 -33.17 14.39 11.16
CA ILE A 185 -33.91 15.65 11.14
C ILE A 185 -35.31 15.41 10.56
N GLU A 186 -36.33 15.68 11.35
CA GLU A 186 -37.73 15.57 10.93
C GLU A 186 -38.03 16.40 9.68
N GLY A 187 -38.63 15.79 8.66
CA GLY A 187 -38.99 16.45 7.39
C GLY A 187 -37.95 16.43 6.29
N ILE A 188 -36.76 15.85 6.51
CA ILE A 188 -35.75 15.63 5.45
C ILE A 188 -35.84 14.18 4.97
N GLY A 189 -36.67 13.94 3.98
CA GLY A 189 -36.71 12.66 3.28
C GLY A 189 -35.63 12.50 2.22
N PRO A 190 -35.47 11.29 1.64
CA PRO A 190 -34.44 10.98 0.67
C PRO A 190 -34.37 11.91 -0.56
N ALA A 191 -35.49 12.51 -0.94
CA ALA A 191 -35.60 13.40 -2.08
C ALA A 191 -35.00 14.81 -1.84
N LYS A 192 -34.85 15.24 -0.59
CA LYS A 192 -34.32 16.57 -0.23
C LYS A 192 -32.81 16.60 0.00
N LYS A 193 -32.15 15.45 -0.14
CA LYS A 193 -30.68 15.32 0.03
C LYS A 193 -29.88 15.64 -1.21
N LYS A 194 -30.53 15.93 -2.34
CA LYS A 194 -29.89 16.17 -3.63
C LYS A 194 -29.65 17.64 -3.95
N ASN A 195 -29.92 18.55 -3.03
CA ASN A 195 -29.62 19.97 -3.23
C ASN A 195 -28.49 20.43 -2.33
#